data_00505cae857d5a2aec08d7290d658b5c
#
_entry.id   00505cae857d5a2aec08d7290d658b5c
#
_cell.length_a   1.000
_cell.length_b   1.000
_cell.length_c   1.000
_cell.angle_alpha   90.00
_cell.angle_beta   90.00
_cell.angle_gamma   90.00
#
_symmetry.space_group_name_H-M   'P 1'
#
loop_
_entity.id
_entity.type
_entity.pdbx_description
1 polymer ?
#
loop_
_entity_poly.entity_id
_entity_poly.type
_entity_poly.pdbx_seq_one_letter_code
_entity_poly.pdbx_strand_id
1 'polypeptide(L)'
;MKKCGKTIAVIGGTGALGSALACRWLLAGHNIVIGSRSQEKAEHAAMRMASKLGRSKVNGYANKEAATLAEIVVLAVPYAAHQETLEEIVESVAGKLVIETTVPLQPPRVARAALPKRGSVGAVTQDFLGESVRVVSALHTVSASHLGDVDHELNGDVLVYGNHKASRQVAIELIKDVGLKAWHAGSIENSAASEAMTSVMIFINKYYGFDGAGIQIISEVDEIES
;
A
#
# COMPACT_ATOMS: atom_id res chain seq x y z
N MET A 1 9.64 19.75 -15.25
CA MET A 1 10.80 19.19 -14.52
C MET A 1 10.55 17.70 -14.31
N LYS A 2 11.49 16.79 -14.66
CA LYS A 2 11.31 15.36 -14.32
C LYS A 2 11.32 15.23 -12.79
N LYS A 3 10.25 14.71 -12.22
CA LYS A 3 10.15 14.40 -10.79
C LYS A 3 11.30 13.43 -10.44
N CYS A 4 12.13 13.76 -9.46
CA CYS A 4 13.18 12.84 -9.02
C CYS A 4 12.49 11.61 -8.40
N GLY A 5 12.76 10.41 -8.95
CA GLY A 5 12.15 9.18 -8.47
C GLY A 5 12.59 8.87 -7.03
N LYS A 6 11.65 8.53 -6.17
CA LYS A 6 11.91 8.07 -4.79
C LYS A 6 12.34 6.60 -4.79
N THR A 7 13.05 6.17 -3.75
CA THR A 7 13.33 4.75 -3.52
C THR A 7 12.28 4.17 -2.57
N ILE A 8 11.50 3.21 -3.06
CA ILE A 8 10.34 2.62 -2.37
C ILE A 8 10.58 1.13 -2.16
N ALA A 9 10.61 0.71 -0.90
CA ALA A 9 10.55 -0.72 -0.58
C ALA A 9 9.11 -1.19 -0.50
N VAL A 10 8.80 -2.28 -1.18
CA VAL A 10 7.49 -2.93 -1.09
C VAL A 10 7.67 -4.26 -0.37
N ILE A 11 7.38 -4.28 0.93
CA ILE A 11 7.41 -5.46 1.77
C ILE A 11 6.15 -6.30 1.48
N GLY A 12 6.36 -7.56 1.10
CA GLY A 12 5.31 -8.37 0.47
C GLY A 12 5.16 -8.08 -1.03
N GLY A 13 6.17 -7.51 -1.66
CA GLY A 13 6.18 -7.15 -3.08
C GLY A 13 6.09 -8.31 -4.06
N THR A 14 6.11 -9.55 -3.58
CA THR A 14 5.83 -10.77 -4.35
C THR A 14 4.35 -11.16 -4.37
N GLY A 15 3.51 -10.52 -3.52
CA GLY A 15 2.07 -10.72 -3.46
C GLY A 15 1.31 -9.92 -4.54
N ALA A 16 0.00 -10.17 -4.70
CA ALA A 16 -0.82 -9.54 -5.72
C ALA A 16 -0.81 -8.00 -5.64
N LEU A 17 -1.17 -7.43 -4.48
CA LEU A 17 -1.21 -5.98 -4.29
C LEU A 17 0.21 -5.37 -4.36
N GLY A 18 1.18 -5.96 -3.65
CA GLY A 18 2.54 -5.43 -3.60
C GLY A 18 3.22 -5.40 -4.97
N SER A 19 3.09 -6.48 -5.76
CA SER A 19 3.67 -6.52 -7.11
C SER A 19 2.99 -5.56 -8.08
N ALA A 20 1.67 -5.36 -7.96
CA ALA A 20 0.91 -4.42 -8.77
C ALA A 20 1.34 -2.97 -8.50
N LEU A 21 1.43 -2.57 -7.23
CA LEU A 21 1.91 -1.25 -6.82
C LEU A 21 3.36 -1.01 -7.28
N ALA A 22 4.24 -2.01 -7.06
CA ALA A 22 5.63 -1.95 -7.48
C ALA A 22 5.77 -1.72 -8.99
N CYS A 23 4.98 -2.42 -9.82
CA CYS A 23 4.96 -2.23 -11.27
C CYS A 23 4.58 -0.80 -11.65
N ARG A 24 3.49 -0.26 -11.10
CA ARG A 24 3.03 1.10 -11.45
C ARG A 24 4.00 2.19 -10.99
N TRP A 25 4.56 2.09 -9.80
CA TRP A 25 5.60 3.03 -9.33
C TRP A 25 6.89 2.94 -10.16
N LEU A 26 7.27 1.73 -10.58
CA LEU A 26 8.42 1.57 -11.49
C LEU A 26 8.17 2.26 -12.84
N LEU A 27 6.96 2.13 -13.39
CA LEU A 27 6.55 2.84 -14.62
C LEU A 27 6.51 4.35 -14.44
N ALA A 28 6.10 4.83 -13.26
CA ALA A 28 6.12 6.25 -12.90
C ALA A 28 7.54 6.82 -12.68
N GLY A 29 8.57 5.96 -12.69
CA GLY A 29 9.99 6.36 -12.65
C GLY A 29 10.64 6.29 -11.28
N HIS A 30 9.99 5.68 -10.28
CA HIS A 30 10.58 5.41 -8.97
C HIS A 30 11.58 4.24 -9.01
N ASN A 31 12.47 4.19 -8.02
CA ASN A 31 13.35 3.03 -7.78
C ASN A 31 12.61 2.06 -6.85
N ILE A 32 12.49 0.81 -7.24
CA ILE A 32 11.71 -0.19 -6.49
C ILE A 32 12.62 -1.22 -5.84
N VAL A 33 12.37 -1.49 -4.59
CA VAL A 33 13.03 -2.54 -3.81
C VAL A 33 11.94 -3.54 -3.38
N ILE A 34 11.93 -4.72 -3.98
CA ILE A 34 11.00 -5.80 -3.62
C ILE A 34 11.49 -6.45 -2.34
N GLY A 35 10.68 -6.41 -1.28
CA GLY A 35 10.93 -7.12 -0.03
C GLY A 35 10.13 -8.43 0.04
N SER A 36 10.77 -9.49 0.52
CA SER A 36 10.13 -10.78 0.80
C SER A 36 10.86 -11.49 1.95
N ARG A 37 10.18 -12.41 2.65
CA ARG A 37 10.81 -13.33 3.62
C ARG A 37 11.88 -14.25 2.97
N SER A 38 11.78 -14.49 1.66
CA SER A 38 12.79 -15.20 0.87
C SER A 38 13.42 -14.23 -0.11
N GLN A 39 14.71 -13.97 0.04
CA GLN A 39 15.50 -13.13 -0.86
C GLN A 39 15.41 -13.65 -2.30
N GLU A 40 15.58 -14.94 -2.52
CA GLU A 40 15.50 -15.57 -3.84
C GLU A 40 14.16 -15.25 -4.55
N LYS A 41 13.03 -15.31 -3.81
CA LYS A 41 11.71 -14.97 -4.37
C LYS A 41 11.62 -13.49 -4.72
N ALA A 42 12.23 -12.62 -3.92
CA ALA A 42 12.25 -11.17 -4.19
C ALA A 42 13.10 -10.87 -5.45
N GLU A 43 14.27 -11.45 -5.58
CA GLU A 43 15.16 -11.33 -6.74
C GLU A 43 14.48 -11.81 -8.03
N HIS A 44 13.85 -12.99 -7.99
CA HIS A 44 13.09 -13.51 -9.14
C HIS A 44 11.91 -12.60 -9.52
N ALA A 45 11.20 -12.04 -8.54
CA ALA A 45 10.12 -11.10 -8.81
C ALA A 45 10.63 -9.81 -9.45
N ALA A 46 11.74 -9.27 -8.95
CA ALA A 46 12.39 -8.08 -9.51
C ALA A 46 12.87 -8.32 -10.95
N MET A 47 13.53 -9.44 -11.22
CA MET A 47 13.99 -9.81 -12.57
C MET A 47 12.82 -9.92 -13.55
N ARG A 48 11.73 -10.61 -13.17
CA ARG A 48 10.54 -10.73 -14.01
C ARG A 48 9.91 -9.36 -14.31
N MET A 49 9.84 -8.50 -13.29
CA MET A 49 9.30 -7.15 -13.43
C MET A 49 10.16 -6.30 -14.35
N ALA A 50 11.49 -6.32 -14.17
CA ALA A 50 12.45 -5.62 -15.00
C ALA A 50 12.33 -6.04 -16.47
N SER A 51 12.28 -7.34 -16.74
CA SER A 51 12.15 -7.90 -18.09
C SER A 51 10.81 -7.54 -18.73
N LYS A 52 9.69 -7.71 -18.00
CA LYS A 52 8.34 -7.43 -18.51
C LYS A 52 8.15 -5.95 -18.89
N LEU A 53 8.70 -5.03 -18.09
CA LEU A 53 8.49 -3.60 -18.26
C LEU A 53 9.64 -2.87 -18.99
N GLY A 54 10.72 -3.57 -19.34
CA GLY A 54 11.90 -2.94 -19.93
C GLY A 54 12.53 -1.89 -19.00
N ARG A 55 12.52 -2.11 -17.69
CA ARG A 55 13.00 -1.19 -16.66
C ARG A 55 14.02 -1.86 -15.76
N SER A 56 15.11 -1.13 -15.41
CA SER A 56 16.21 -1.65 -14.58
C SER A 56 16.20 -1.16 -13.14
N LYS A 57 15.32 -0.23 -12.78
CA LYS A 57 15.27 0.38 -11.44
C LYS A 57 14.46 -0.44 -10.45
N VAL A 58 14.66 -1.75 -10.44
CA VAL A 58 14.01 -2.68 -9.51
C VAL A 58 14.99 -3.77 -9.08
N ASN A 59 15.07 -4.00 -7.77
CA ASN A 59 15.90 -5.03 -7.14
C ASN A 59 15.09 -5.79 -6.09
N GLY A 60 15.52 -7.00 -5.73
CA GLY A 60 14.89 -7.83 -4.72
C GLY A 60 15.82 -8.13 -3.56
N TYR A 61 15.30 -8.12 -2.33
CA TYR A 61 16.04 -8.38 -1.10
C TYR A 61 15.17 -9.05 -0.04
N ALA A 62 15.77 -9.52 1.05
CA ALA A 62 15.04 -9.87 2.27
C ALA A 62 14.34 -8.61 2.85
N ASN A 63 13.24 -8.77 3.59
CA ASN A 63 12.43 -7.65 4.09
C ASN A 63 13.23 -6.59 4.84
N LYS A 64 14.08 -7.01 5.79
CA LYS A 64 14.91 -6.11 6.61
C LYS A 64 15.87 -5.27 5.75
N GLU A 65 16.52 -5.89 4.79
CA GLU A 65 17.44 -5.22 3.87
C GLU A 65 16.68 -4.29 2.93
N ALA A 66 15.57 -4.75 2.36
CA ALA A 66 14.70 -3.93 1.51
C ALA A 66 14.24 -2.67 2.25
N ALA A 67 13.77 -2.82 3.49
CA ALA A 67 13.35 -1.69 4.32
C ALA A 67 14.51 -0.73 4.63
N THR A 68 15.73 -1.25 4.79
CA THR A 68 16.93 -0.42 5.06
C THR A 68 17.30 0.46 3.87
N LEU A 69 17.25 -0.08 2.66
CA LEU A 69 17.68 0.59 1.40
C LEU A 69 16.74 1.69 0.93
N ALA A 70 15.50 1.74 1.41
CA ALA A 70 14.48 2.65 0.90
C ALA A 70 14.23 3.86 1.80
N GLU A 71 13.74 4.95 1.20
CA GLU A 71 13.24 6.14 1.89
C GLU A 71 11.81 5.96 2.39
N ILE A 72 11.02 5.18 1.65
CA ILE A 72 9.62 4.90 1.93
C ILE A 72 9.42 3.39 1.92
N VAL A 73 8.73 2.88 2.93
CA VAL A 73 8.42 1.46 3.07
C VAL A 73 6.91 1.25 2.95
N VAL A 74 6.50 0.37 2.07
CA VAL A 74 5.09 -0.01 1.86
C VAL A 74 4.89 -1.42 2.39
N LEU A 75 3.96 -1.58 3.33
CA LEU A 75 3.56 -2.88 3.88
C LEU A 75 2.37 -3.41 3.08
N ALA A 76 2.60 -4.45 2.29
CA ALA A 76 1.59 -5.12 1.47
C ALA A 76 1.56 -6.63 1.78
N VAL A 77 1.50 -6.96 3.05
CA VAL A 77 1.52 -8.34 3.56
C VAL A 77 0.13 -8.79 4.02
N PRO A 78 -0.17 -10.10 4.00
CA PRO A 78 -1.38 -10.62 4.63
C PRO A 78 -1.40 -10.30 6.13
N TYR A 79 -2.59 -10.04 6.68
CA TYR A 79 -2.76 -9.72 8.11
C TYR A 79 -2.15 -10.77 9.04
N ALA A 80 -2.25 -12.05 8.69
CA ALA A 80 -1.65 -13.14 9.48
C ALA A 80 -0.12 -13.07 9.59
N ALA A 81 0.57 -12.39 8.65
CA ALA A 81 2.02 -12.22 8.67
C ALA A 81 2.44 -10.81 9.14
N HIS A 82 1.49 -9.93 9.45
CA HIS A 82 1.72 -8.52 9.69
C HIS A 82 2.63 -8.27 10.90
N GLN A 83 2.30 -8.84 12.05
CA GLN A 83 3.05 -8.63 13.30
C GLN A 83 4.51 -9.12 13.16
N GLU A 84 4.72 -10.33 12.65
CA GLU A 84 6.06 -10.88 12.40
C GLU A 84 6.88 -10.00 11.45
N THR A 85 6.22 -9.46 10.42
CA THR A 85 6.87 -8.55 9.46
C THR A 85 7.27 -7.23 10.13
N LEU A 86 6.42 -6.66 10.99
CA LEU A 86 6.77 -5.44 11.74
C LEU A 86 7.98 -5.67 12.65
N GLU A 87 8.01 -6.80 13.37
CA GLU A 87 9.14 -7.18 14.24
C GLU A 87 10.45 -7.31 13.43
N GLU A 88 10.38 -7.87 12.22
CA GLU A 88 11.55 -8.03 11.33
C GLU A 88 12.13 -6.68 10.89
N ILE A 89 11.28 -5.68 10.62
CA ILE A 89 11.72 -4.43 9.98
C ILE A 89 11.81 -3.22 10.92
N VAL A 90 11.38 -3.32 12.18
CA VAL A 90 11.24 -2.18 13.10
C VAL A 90 12.49 -1.31 13.19
N GLU A 91 13.67 -1.92 13.28
CA GLU A 91 14.95 -1.21 13.34
C GLU A 91 15.30 -0.49 12.02
N SER A 92 14.83 -1.03 10.88
CA SER A 92 15.15 -0.54 9.54
C SER A 92 14.28 0.64 9.10
N VAL A 93 13.16 0.90 9.79
CA VAL A 93 12.18 1.94 9.41
C VAL A 93 12.25 3.21 10.27
N ALA A 94 13.16 3.27 11.25
CA ALA A 94 13.33 4.45 12.10
C ALA A 94 13.55 5.72 11.27
N GLY A 95 12.78 6.78 11.55
CA GLY A 95 12.82 8.05 10.83
C GLY A 95 12.16 8.06 9.44
N LYS A 96 11.61 6.94 8.98
CA LYS A 96 11.03 6.79 7.63
C LYS A 96 9.52 6.97 7.60
N LEU A 97 8.99 7.09 6.39
CA LEU A 97 7.57 6.95 6.10
C LEU A 97 7.24 5.49 5.83
N VAL A 98 6.25 4.97 6.56
CA VAL A 98 5.66 3.65 6.32
C VAL A 98 4.25 3.84 5.78
N ILE A 99 3.94 3.26 4.62
CA ILE A 99 2.60 3.21 4.05
C ILE A 99 2.01 1.83 4.37
N GLU A 100 1.00 1.80 5.23
CA GLU A 100 0.30 0.61 5.66
C GLU A 100 -0.89 0.34 4.74
N THR A 101 -0.91 -0.83 4.10
CA THR A 101 -2.00 -1.24 3.21
C THR A 101 -2.72 -2.50 3.70
N THR A 102 -2.26 -3.08 4.80
CA THR A 102 -2.80 -4.33 5.33
C THR A 102 -4.22 -4.15 5.84
N VAL A 103 -5.09 -5.08 5.50
CA VAL A 103 -6.47 -5.15 5.95
C VAL A 103 -6.64 -6.37 6.84
N PRO A 104 -7.37 -6.28 7.98
CA PRO A 104 -7.49 -7.37 8.96
C PRO A 104 -8.47 -8.46 8.50
N LEU A 105 -8.23 -9.02 7.30
CA LEU A 105 -9.03 -10.10 6.74
C LEU A 105 -8.73 -11.41 7.47
N GLN A 106 -9.80 -12.10 7.91
CA GLN A 106 -9.71 -13.36 8.64
C GLN A 106 -10.39 -14.50 7.84
N PRO A 107 -9.62 -15.26 7.04
CA PRO A 107 -10.17 -16.43 6.36
C PRO A 107 -10.79 -17.44 7.35
N PRO A 108 -11.89 -18.13 6.98
CA PRO A 108 -12.55 -18.07 5.68
C PRO A 108 -13.59 -16.94 5.55
N ARG A 109 -13.79 -16.10 6.59
CA ARG A 109 -14.87 -15.11 6.65
C ARG A 109 -14.42 -13.70 6.22
N VAL A 110 -13.68 -13.59 5.13
CA VAL A 110 -13.09 -12.32 4.63
C VAL A 110 -14.11 -11.23 4.26
N ALA A 111 -15.34 -11.63 3.92
CA ALA A 111 -16.44 -10.70 3.62
C ALA A 111 -17.17 -10.18 4.89
N ARG A 112 -16.59 -10.37 6.07
CA ARG A 112 -17.10 -9.90 7.35
C ARG A 112 -16.04 -9.01 8.00
N ALA A 113 -16.38 -7.76 8.28
CA ALA A 113 -15.48 -6.83 8.94
C ALA A 113 -15.09 -7.37 10.35
N ALA A 114 -13.77 -7.37 10.60
CA ALA A 114 -13.19 -7.83 11.87
C ALA A 114 -11.96 -6.95 12.17
N LEU A 115 -12.20 -5.81 12.83
CA LEU A 115 -11.14 -4.88 13.19
C LEU A 115 -10.37 -5.35 14.44
N PRO A 116 -9.08 -5.01 14.58
CA PRO A 116 -8.32 -5.26 15.80
C PRO A 116 -8.86 -4.43 16.97
N LYS A 117 -8.54 -4.82 18.21
CA LYS A 117 -9.01 -4.12 19.43
C LYS A 117 -8.63 -2.62 19.46
N ARG A 118 -7.51 -2.23 18.87
CA ARG A 118 -7.06 -0.83 18.75
C ARG A 118 -7.88 -0.01 17.75
N GLY A 119 -8.77 -0.64 16.99
CA GLY A 119 -9.65 -0.03 16.01
C GLY A 119 -9.20 -0.22 14.56
N SER A 120 -7.91 -0.12 14.26
CA SER A 120 -7.38 -0.30 12.90
C SER A 120 -5.98 -0.91 12.89
N VAL A 121 -5.60 -1.52 11.79
CA VAL A 121 -4.22 -2.02 11.57
C VAL A 121 -3.26 -0.84 11.48
N GLY A 122 -3.65 0.25 10.82
CA GLY A 122 -2.84 1.46 10.76
C GLY A 122 -2.49 2.02 12.14
N ALA A 123 -3.45 2.06 13.07
CA ALA A 123 -3.20 2.50 14.45
C ALA A 123 -2.32 1.49 15.22
N VAL A 124 -2.51 0.18 15.05
CA VAL A 124 -1.65 -0.86 15.62
C VAL A 124 -0.21 -0.70 15.12
N THR A 125 -0.02 -0.48 13.82
CA THR A 125 1.29 -0.27 13.21
C THR A 125 1.97 0.98 13.77
N GLN A 126 1.25 2.10 13.91
CA GLN A 126 1.81 3.34 14.46
C GLN A 126 2.22 3.16 15.93
N ASP A 127 1.37 2.53 16.74
CA ASP A 127 1.68 2.27 18.16
C ASP A 127 2.92 1.34 18.30
N PHE A 128 3.05 0.32 17.45
CA PHE A 128 4.16 -0.63 17.49
C PHE A 128 5.48 0.00 17.04
N LEU A 129 5.48 0.77 15.94
CA LEU A 129 6.69 1.40 15.39
C LEU A 129 7.13 2.65 16.15
N GLY A 130 6.24 3.23 16.97
CA GLY A 130 6.52 4.40 17.78
C GLY A 130 6.56 5.72 17.00
N GLU A 131 6.81 6.83 17.71
CA GLU A 131 6.74 8.19 17.17
C GLU A 131 7.86 8.54 16.18
N SER A 132 8.97 7.81 16.20
CA SER A 132 10.08 8.00 15.25
C SER A 132 9.72 7.60 13.83
N VAL A 133 8.69 6.77 13.65
CA VAL A 133 8.20 6.31 12.35
C VAL A 133 6.88 6.99 12.03
N ARG A 134 6.73 7.48 10.81
CA ARG A 134 5.51 8.14 10.37
C ARG A 134 4.67 7.18 9.57
N VAL A 135 3.58 6.70 10.16
CA VAL A 135 2.67 5.78 9.48
C VAL A 135 1.56 6.54 8.76
N VAL A 136 1.32 6.15 7.53
CA VAL A 136 0.17 6.55 6.70
C VAL A 136 -0.54 5.28 6.26
N SER A 137 -1.86 5.20 6.48
CA SER A 137 -2.68 4.05 6.09
C SER A 137 -3.49 4.40 4.86
N ALA A 138 -3.46 3.54 3.82
CA ALA A 138 -4.11 3.81 2.53
C ALA A 138 -4.25 2.53 1.67
N LEU A 139 -4.92 2.64 0.51
CA LEU A 139 -5.00 1.60 -0.53
C LEU A 139 -5.81 0.34 -0.14
N HIS A 140 -6.68 0.41 0.87
CA HIS A 140 -7.43 -0.73 1.38
C HIS A 140 -8.52 -1.23 0.43
N THR A 141 -9.15 -0.32 -0.31
CA THR A 141 -10.32 -0.57 -1.16
C THR A 141 -9.99 -0.66 -2.65
N VAL A 142 -8.71 -0.85 -2.99
CA VAL A 142 -8.26 -0.93 -4.38
C VAL A 142 -8.12 -2.38 -4.82
N SER A 143 -8.63 -2.71 -6.02
CA SER A 143 -8.49 -4.04 -6.60
C SER A 143 -7.06 -4.30 -7.04
N ALA A 144 -6.42 -5.35 -6.49
CA ALA A 144 -5.08 -5.76 -6.89
C ALA A 144 -5.03 -6.27 -8.34
N SER A 145 -6.12 -6.85 -8.87
CA SER A 145 -6.23 -7.29 -10.28
C SER A 145 -6.18 -6.10 -11.22
N HIS A 146 -6.99 -5.07 -10.97
CA HIS A 146 -7.01 -3.85 -11.77
C HIS A 146 -5.68 -3.08 -11.71
N LEU A 147 -5.08 -2.97 -10.51
CA LEU A 147 -3.74 -2.37 -10.36
C LEU A 147 -2.67 -3.14 -11.15
N GLY A 148 -2.76 -4.47 -11.21
CA GLY A 148 -1.79 -5.34 -11.87
C GLY A 148 -1.88 -5.32 -13.39
N ASP A 149 -3.01 -4.92 -13.95
CA ASP A 149 -3.18 -4.64 -15.36
C ASP A 149 -2.77 -3.18 -15.63
N VAL A 150 -1.57 -2.99 -16.15
CA VAL A 150 -0.99 -1.64 -16.36
C VAL A 150 -1.71 -0.83 -17.44
N ASP A 151 -2.44 -1.50 -18.33
CA ASP A 151 -3.21 -0.89 -19.41
C ASP A 151 -4.65 -0.57 -18.96
N HIS A 152 -5.07 -1.09 -17.80
CA HIS A 152 -6.37 -0.80 -17.22
C HIS A 152 -6.43 0.62 -16.64
N GLU A 153 -7.42 1.40 -17.08
CA GLU A 153 -7.69 2.72 -16.49
C GLU A 153 -8.31 2.52 -15.09
N LEU A 154 -7.62 3.04 -14.09
CA LEU A 154 -8.05 2.90 -12.70
C LEU A 154 -9.14 3.91 -12.37
N ASN A 155 -10.29 3.40 -11.92
CA ASN A 155 -11.41 4.19 -11.43
C ASN A 155 -11.60 3.95 -9.94
N GLY A 156 -11.83 5.03 -9.20
CA GLY A 156 -12.03 4.99 -7.75
C GLY A 156 -11.06 5.88 -7.01
N ASP A 157 -11.40 6.11 -5.76
CA ASP A 157 -10.70 7.03 -4.88
C ASP A 157 -10.00 6.28 -3.75
N VAL A 158 -8.84 6.79 -3.34
CA VAL A 158 -8.09 6.28 -2.20
C VAL A 158 -8.16 7.26 -1.05
N LEU A 159 -8.59 6.78 0.11
CA LEU A 159 -8.59 7.53 1.34
C LEU A 159 -7.26 7.34 2.06
N VAL A 160 -6.64 8.47 2.45
CA VAL A 160 -5.29 8.52 3.04
C VAL A 160 -5.37 9.05 4.47
N TYR A 161 -4.93 8.24 5.42
CA TYR A 161 -5.01 8.49 6.86
C TYR A 161 -3.61 8.59 7.47
N GLY A 162 -3.45 9.47 8.46
CA GLY A 162 -2.18 9.58 9.17
C GLY A 162 -2.09 10.87 9.97
N ASN A 163 -1.19 10.93 10.96
CA ASN A 163 -1.14 12.04 11.91
C ASN A 163 -0.26 13.22 11.43
N HIS A 164 0.59 13.00 10.42
CA HIS A 164 1.50 14.01 9.88
C HIS A 164 1.07 14.50 8.49
N LYS A 165 0.80 15.79 8.34
CA LYS A 165 0.35 16.39 7.06
C LYS A 165 1.35 16.11 5.92
N ALA A 166 2.64 16.34 6.16
CA ALA A 166 3.67 16.12 5.12
C ALA A 166 3.76 14.66 4.66
N SER A 167 3.59 13.71 5.58
CA SER A 167 3.61 12.26 5.26
C SER A 167 2.41 11.85 4.44
N ARG A 168 1.21 12.36 4.76
CA ARG A 168 0.01 12.13 3.95
C ARG A 168 0.16 12.71 2.54
N GLN A 169 0.74 13.90 2.42
CA GLN A 169 0.97 14.52 1.11
C GLN A 169 1.89 13.66 0.23
N VAL A 170 2.98 13.12 0.80
CA VAL A 170 3.87 12.20 0.07
C VAL A 170 3.10 10.94 -0.38
N ALA A 171 2.27 10.36 0.48
CA ALA A 171 1.46 9.18 0.13
C ALA A 171 0.44 9.51 -0.97
N ILE A 172 -0.24 10.67 -0.90
CA ILE A 172 -1.17 11.15 -1.93
C ILE A 172 -0.47 11.27 -3.29
N GLU A 173 0.74 11.85 -3.31
CA GLU A 173 1.52 11.96 -4.55
C GLU A 173 1.87 10.60 -5.14
N LEU A 174 2.31 9.64 -4.31
CA LEU A 174 2.60 8.28 -4.75
C LEU A 174 1.36 7.55 -5.28
N ILE A 175 0.19 7.79 -4.69
CA ILE A 175 -1.07 7.22 -5.15
C ILE A 175 -1.48 7.85 -6.49
N LYS A 176 -1.31 9.16 -6.66
CA LYS A 176 -1.51 9.84 -7.95
C LYS A 176 -0.56 9.31 -9.03
N ASP A 177 0.69 8.99 -8.68
CA ASP A 177 1.68 8.43 -9.61
C ASP A 177 1.30 7.01 -10.12
N VAL A 178 0.44 6.27 -9.41
CA VAL A 178 -0.12 4.99 -9.91
C VAL A 178 -1.42 5.15 -10.71
N GLY A 179 -1.94 6.38 -10.84
CA GLY A 179 -3.12 6.69 -11.64
C GLY A 179 -4.44 6.73 -10.86
N LEU A 180 -4.40 6.84 -9.53
CA LEU A 180 -5.59 6.93 -8.68
C LEU A 180 -5.77 8.34 -8.10
N LYS A 181 -7.01 8.76 -7.87
CA LYS A 181 -7.31 9.92 -7.03
C LYS A 181 -7.10 9.56 -5.55
N ALA A 182 -6.62 10.53 -4.76
CA ALA A 182 -6.36 10.32 -3.35
C ALA A 182 -6.84 11.52 -2.53
N TRP A 183 -7.48 11.23 -1.39
CA TRP A 183 -8.07 12.21 -0.50
C TRP A 183 -7.51 12.09 0.91
N HIS A 184 -7.17 13.21 1.52
CA HIS A 184 -6.85 13.24 2.94
C HIS A 184 -8.11 12.96 3.77
N ALA A 185 -8.13 11.85 4.50
CA ALA A 185 -9.30 11.36 5.23
C ALA A 185 -9.12 11.36 6.76
N GLY A 186 -8.20 12.17 7.27
CA GLY A 186 -8.05 12.41 8.71
C GLY A 186 -6.88 11.67 9.37
N SER A 187 -7.01 11.48 10.68
CA SER A 187 -6.00 10.82 11.51
C SER A 187 -5.90 9.32 11.21
N ILE A 188 -4.86 8.68 11.75
CA ILE A 188 -4.60 7.24 11.53
C ILE A 188 -5.75 6.37 12.04
N GLU A 189 -6.45 6.78 13.09
CA GLU A 189 -7.59 6.08 13.67
C GLU A 189 -8.74 5.91 12.67
N ASN A 190 -8.94 6.89 11.78
CA ASN A 190 -9.98 6.84 10.76
C ASN A 190 -9.76 5.74 9.71
N SER A 191 -8.57 5.14 9.63
CA SER A 191 -8.31 4.02 8.72
C SER A 191 -9.21 2.82 8.98
N ALA A 192 -9.76 2.70 10.20
CA ALA A 192 -10.75 1.71 10.57
C ALA A 192 -11.93 1.65 9.57
N ALA A 193 -12.36 2.81 9.05
CA ALA A 193 -13.46 2.89 8.09
C ALA A 193 -13.13 2.16 6.77
N SER A 194 -11.96 2.44 6.17
CA SER A 194 -11.54 1.80 4.92
C SER A 194 -11.14 0.34 5.11
N GLU A 195 -10.52 0.00 6.22
CA GLU A 195 -10.18 -1.38 6.55
C GLU A 195 -11.44 -2.24 6.70
N ALA A 196 -12.50 -1.74 7.37
CA ALA A 196 -13.79 -2.42 7.46
C ALA A 196 -14.49 -2.47 6.09
N MET A 197 -14.41 -1.39 5.30
CA MET A 197 -15.02 -1.28 3.98
C MET A 197 -14.50 -2.33 3.01
N THR A 198 -13.24 -2.75 3.12
CA THR A 198 -12.68 -3.82 2.27
C THR A 198 -13.50 -5.11 2.34
N SER A 199 -13.93 -5.52 3.54
CA SER A 199 -14.79 -6.69 3.69
C SER A 199 -16.16 -6.50 3.01
N VAL A 200 -16.69 -5.29 3.03
CA VAL A 200 -17.95 -4.93 2.33
C VAL A 200 -17.76 -4.99 0.81
N MET A 201 -16.63 -4.46 0.28
CA MET A 201 -16.30 -4.56 -1.13
C MET A 201 -16.15 -6.02 -1.58
N ILE A 202 -15.51 -6.87 -0.79
CA ILE A 202 -15.41 -8.31 -1.06
C ILE A 202 -16.81 -8.95 -1.11
N PHE A 203 -17.73 -8.58 -0.20
CA PHE A 203 -19.11 -9.06 -0.23
C PHE A 203 -19.83 -8.62 -1.51
N ILE A 204 -19.74 -7.34 -1.86
CA ILE A 204 -20.37 -6.76 -3.07
C ILE A 204 -19.85 -7.46 -4.33
N ASN A 205 -18.53 -7.60 -4.47
CA ASN A 205 -17.92 -8.31 -5.59
C ASN A 205 -18.47 -9.73 -5.75
N LYS A 206 -18.52 -10.47 -4.63
CA LYS A 206 -19.03 -11.85 -4.63
C LYS A 206 -20.51 -11.93 -4.95
N TYR A 207 -21.33 -11.03 -4.40
CA TYR A 207 -22.79 -11.07 -4.54
C TYR A 207 -23.25 -10.67 -5.94
N TYR A 208 -22.63 -9.62 -6.52
CA TYR A 208 -23.01 -9.07 -7.81
C TYR A 208 -22.13 -9.58 -8.96
N GLY A 209 -21.12 -10.39 -8.72
CA GLY A 209 -20.19 -10.87 -9.74
C GLY A 209 -19.29 -9.78 -10.32
N PHE A 210 -18.95 -8.77 -9.53
CA PHE A 210 -18.06 -7.69 -9.97
C PHE A 210 -16.58 -8.09 -9.83
N ASP A 211 -15.75 -7.58 -10.74
CA ASP A 211 -14.29 -7.71 -10.70
C ASP A 211 -13.67 -6.41 -10.22
N GLY A 212 -13.77 -6.16 -8.90
CA GLY A 212 -13.08 -5.04 -8.28
C GLY A 212 -13.94 -3.79 -8.04
N ALA A 213 -14.98 -3.91 -7.20
CA ALA A 213 -15.68 -2.73 -6.70
C ALA A 213 -14.72 -1.82 -5.91
N GLY A 214 -14.91 -0.52 -6.05
CA GLY A 214 -14.17 0.53 -5.36
C GLY A 214 -15.11 1.56 -4.70
N ILE A 215 -14.53 2.62 -4.17
CA ILE A 215 -15.28 3.77 -3.64
C ILE A 215 -14.99 5.00 -4.49
N GLN A 216 -15.91 5.95 -4.50
CA GLN A 216 -15.75 7.24 -5.12
C GLN A 216 -16.29 8.34 -4.21
N ILE A 217 -15.55 9.41 -4.05
CA ILE A 217 -16.00 10.62 -3.35
C ILE A 217 -16.71 11.51 -4.36
N ILE A 218 -17.98 11.77 -4.13
CA ILE A 218 -18.80 12.66 -4.96
C ILE A 218 -18.93 13.99 -4.22
N SER A 219 -18.59 15.08 -4.89
CA SER A 219 -18.73 16.45 -4.39
C SER A 219 -19.36 17.32 -5.49
N GLU A 220 -20.16 18.28 -5.07
CA GLU A 220 -20.70 19.31 -5.98
C GLU A 220 -19.67 20.40 -6.33
N VAL A 221 -18.53 20.40 -5.66
CA VAL A 221 -17.42 21.34 -5.90
C VAL A 221 -16.38 20.67 -6.78
N ASP A 222 -16.19 21.20 -7.99
CA ASP A 222 -15.10 20.80 -8.87
C ASP A 222 -13.77 21.24 -8.24
N GLU A 223 -12.88 20.26 -8.02
CA GLU A 223 -11.46 20.37 -7.63
C GLU A 223 -11.14 21.44 -6.56
N ILE A 224 -11.00 21.02 -5.33
CA ILE A 224 -10.27 21.79 -4.32
C ILE A 224 -8.78 21.67 -4.70
N GLU A 225 -8.18 22.74 -5.24
CA GLU A 225 -6.73 22.87 -5.32
C GLU A 225 -6.15 22.74 -3.91
N SER A 226 -5.40 21.66 -3.65
CA SER A 226 -4.78 21.34 -2.35
C SER A 226 -3.28 21.61 -2.36
#